data_5826184b35768ed39a7034b0c8acb7a2
#
_entry.id   5826184b35768ed39a7034b0c8acb7a2
#
_cell.length_a   1.000
_cell.length_b   1.000
_cell.length_c   1.000
_cell.angle_alpha   90.00
_cell.angle_beta   90.00
_cell.angle_gamma   90.00
#
_symmetry.space_group_name_H-M   'P 1'
#
loop_
_entity.id
_entity.type
_entity.pdbx_description
1 polymer ?
#
loop_
_entity_poly.entity_id
_entity_poly.type
_entity_poly.pdbx_seq_one_letter_code
_entity_poly.pdbx_strand_id
1 'polypeptide(L)'
;MTRQRDQFGRAQEYTLRYAVVCAMSDGNGDVLVPQQSVELSREYVSVPSDSTGSDTEAELLARELQREMTASILRRIDAATRVARQ
;
A
#
# COMPACT_ATOMS: atom_id res chain seq x y z
N MET A 1 4.72 -12.21 -10.45
CA MET A 1 5.14 -12.75 -11.50
C MET A 1 4.68 -12.04 -12.65
N THR A 2 5.43 -11.83 -13.50
CA THR A 2 5.12 -11.09 -14.60
C THR A 2 4.41 -11.84 -15.59
N ARG A 3 3.40 -11.37 -16.23
CA ARG A 3 2.81 -12.00 -17.14
C ARG A 3 3.38 -11.72 -18.37
N GLN A 4 3.35 -12.43 -19.20
CA GLN A 4 3.85 -12.36 -20.42
C GLN A 4 3.19 -11.46 -21.21
N ARG A 5 3.67 -10.67 -21.79
CA ARG A 5 3.16 -9.84 -22.52
C ARG A 5 3.02 -10.01 -23.72
N ASP A 6 2.37 -9.42 -24.23
CA ASP A 6 2.27 -9.81 -25.42
C ASP A 6 2.99 -8.94 -26.29
N GLN A 7 3.58 -9.47 -27.20
CA GLN A 7 4.43 -8.77 -28.06
C GLN A 7 3.69 -7.99 -29.08
N PHE A 8 2.40 -7.99 -29.04
CA PHE A 8 1.62 -7.26 -29.99
C PHE A 8 1.07 -5.97 -29.43
N GLY A 9 1.59 -5.53 -28.32
CA GLY A 9 1.19 -4.26 -27.78
C GLY A 9 -0.12 -4.25 -27.03
N ARG A 10 -0.61 -5.42 -26.68
CA ARG A 10 -1.83 -5.46 -25.91
C ARG A 10 -1.59 -5.08 -24.48
N ALA A 11 -2.65 -4.87 -23.74
CA ALA A 11 -2.55 -4.44 -22.36
C ALA A 11 -1.90 -5.50 -21.49
N GLN A 12 -1.14 -5.05 -20.52
CA GLN A 12 -0.54 -5.93 -19.53
C GLN A 12 -1.07 -5.54 -18.17
N GLU A 13 -1.27 -6.52 -17.33
CA GLU A 13 -1.74 -6.28 -15.98
C GLU A 13 -0.58 -6.26 -15.02
N TYR A 14 -0.60 -5.30 -14.12
CA TYR A 14 0.42 -5.16 -13.10
C TYR A 14 -0.24 -5.02 -11.75
N THR A 15 0.47 -5.43 -10.73
CA THR A 15 0.01 -5.23 -9.36
C THR A 15 0.97 -4.28 -8.68
N LEU A 16 0.43 -3.21 -8.14
CA LEU A 16 1.20 -2.27 -7.35
C LEU A 16 0.98 -2.62 -5.90
N ARG A 17 2.06 -2.92 -5.19
CA ARG A 17 1.98 -3.39 -3.82
C ARG A 17 2.74 -2.45 -2.90
N TYR A 18 2.13 -2.13 -1.79
CA TYR A 18 2.73 -1.23 -0.83
C TYR A 18 2.66 -1.88 0.54
N ALA A 19 3.79 -2.06 1.18
CA ALA A 19 3.86 -2.74 2.46
C ALA A 19 4.64 -1.90 3.44
N VAL A 20 4.16 -1.87 4.68
CA VAL A 20 4.80 -1.13 5.75
C VAL A 20 4.85 -2.00 6.99
N VAL A 21 6.00 -2.02 7.65
CA VAL A 21 6.13 -2.70 8.92
C VAL A 21 6.03 -1.62 10.00
N CYS A 22 5.15 -1.83 10.94
CA CYS A 22 4.94 -0.85 11.99
C CYS A 22 4.86 -1.51 13.36
N ALA A 23 5.20 -0.74 14.38
CA ALA A 23 5.10 -1.16 15.77
C ALA A 23 5.00 0.11 16.59
N MET A 24 4.43 0.02 17.78
CA MET A 24 4.29 1.19 18.64
C MET A 24 4.48 0.78 20.09
N SER A 25 5.25 1.58 20.81
CA SER A 25 5.46 1.39 22.22
C SER A 25 5.18 2.70 22.94
N ASP A 26 4.86 2.61 24.21
CA ASP A 26 4.66 3.83 24.99
C ASP A 26 6.01 4.30 25.55
N GLY A 27 5.99 5.37 26.32
CA GLY A 27 7.22 5.94 26.88
C GLY A 27 7.92 5.07 27.88
N ASN A 28 7.25 4.06 28.39
CA ASN A 28 7.83 3.13 29.35
C ASN A 28 8.35 1.87 28.70
N GLY A 29 8.24 1.77 27.38
CA GLY A 29 8.70 0.60 26.67
C GLY A 29 7.68 -0.49 26.50
N ASP A 30 6.47 -0.30 27.02
CA ASP A 30 5.43 -1.29 26.84
C ASP A 30 4.90 -1.26 25.41
N VAL A 31 4.71 -2.43 24.84
CA VAL A 31 4.28 -2.53 23.46
C VAL A 31 2.79 -2.30 23.37
N LEU A 32 2.38 -1.27 22.62
CA LEU A 32 0.98 -0.99 22.39
C LEU A 32 0.51 -1.63 21.09
N VAL A 33 1.35 -1.61 20.06
CA VAL A 33 1.05 -2.28 18.81
C VAL A 33 2.25 -3.16 18.49
N PRO A 34 2.11 -4.47 18.53
CA PRO A 34 3.25 -5.34 18.21
C PRO A 34 3.63 -5.18 16.75
N GLN A 35 4.86 -5.51 16.46
CA GLN A 35 5.37 -5.37 15.11
C GLN A 35 4.52 -6.20 14.15
N GLN A 36 4.08 -5.57 13.10
CA GLN A 36 3.24 -6.22 12.12
C GLN A 36 3.42 -5.58 10.76
N SER A 37 3.08 -6.31 9.74
CA SER A 37 3.17 -5.82 8.38
C SER A 37 1.77 -5.50 7.89
N VAL A 38 1.61 -4.33 7.31
CA VAL A 38 0.36 -3.93 6.69
C VAL A 38 0.63 -3.82 5.21
N GLU A 39 -0.15 -4.52 4.42
CA GLU A 39 0.08 -4.57 2.99
C GLU A 39 -1.19 -4.19 2.24
N LEU A 40 -1.04 -3.35 1.25
CA LEU A 40 -2.12 -2.96 0.36
C LEU A 40 -1.66 -3.18 -1.07
N SER A 41 -2.60 -3.52 -1.93
CA SER A 41 -2.25 -3.71 -3.33
C SER A 41 -3.39 -3.24 -4.21
N ARG A 42 -3.05 -2.87 -5.44
CA ARG A 42 -4.01 -2.49 -6.44
C ARG A 42 -3.50 -2.98 -7.78
N GLU A 43 -4.43 -3.38 -8.62
CA GLU A 43 -4.08 -3.83 -9.94
C GLU A 43 -4.35 -2.73 -10.94
N TYR A 44 -3.50 -2.62 -11.94
CA TYR A 44 -3.73 -1.67 -12.99
C TYR A 44 -3.27 -2.26 -14.32
N VAL A 45 -3.77 -1.67 -15.40
CA VAL A 45 -3.49 -2.15 -16.74
C VAL A 45 -2.63 -1.11 -17.45
N SER A 46 -1.56 -1.57 -18.07
CA SER A 46 -0.68 -0.71 -18.81
C SER A 46 -0.77 -1.08 -20.28
N VAL A 47 -0.99 -0.09 -21.13
CA VAL A 47 -1.03 -0.28 -22.56
C VAL A 47 0.25 0.30 -23.13
N PRO A 48 1.10 -0.51 -23.74
CA PRO A 48 2.39 -0.01 -24.20
C PRO A 48 2.30 1.17 -25.16
N SER A 49 1.25 1.22 -25.96
CA SER A 49 1.10 2.31 -26.90
C SER A 49 0.68 3.62 -26.24
N ASP A 50 0.37 3.57 -24.94
CA ASP A 50 -0.04 4.75 -24.21
C ASP A 50 0.72 4.80 -22.90
N SER A 51 2.04 4.81 -23.00
CA SER A 51 2.86 4.70 -21.80
C SER A 51 2.73 5.91 -20.89
N THR A 52 2.51 7.09 -21.46
CA THR A 52 2.36 8.29 -20.64
C THR A 52 1.15 8.18 -19.74
N GLY A 53 0.03 7.73 -20.30
CA GLY A 53 -1.16 7.58 -19.49
C GLY A 53 -1.00 6.50 -18.44
N SER A 54 -0.33 5.41 -18.80
CA SER A 54 -0.11 4.32 -17.84
C SER A 54 0.78 4.77 -16.69
N ASP A 55 1.81 5.56 -16.99
CA ASP A 55 2.69 6.04 -15.94
C ASP A 55 1.94 6.94 -14.97
N THR A 56 1.08 7.80 -15.50
CA THR A 56 0.30 8.69 -14.66
C THR A 56 -0.65 7.90 -13.78
N GLU A 57 -1.26 6.86 -14.34
CA GLU A 57 -2.16 6.03 -13.55
C GLU A 57 -1.43 5.34 -12.43
N ALA A 58 -0.24 4.81 -12.70
CA ALA A 58 0.55 4.15 -11.66
C ALA A 58 0.90 5.12 -10.55
N GLU A 59 1.25 6.36 -10.89
CA GLU A 59 1.57 7.35 -9.88
C GLU A 59 0.36 7.69 -9.03
N LEU A 60 -0.80 7.82 -9.65
CA LEU A 60 -2.01 8.11 -8.90
C LEU A 60 -2.35 6.97 -7.94
N LEU A 61 -2.22 5.73 -8.40
CA LEU A 61 -2.47 4.58 -7.55
C LEU A 61 -1.49 4.53 -6.40
N ALA A 62 -0.24 4.87 -6.65
CA ALA A 62 0.76 4.88 -5.58
C ALA A 62 0.38 5.89 -4.50
N ARG A 63 -0.08 7.07 -4.90
CA ARG A 63 -0.51 8.06 -3.93
C ARG A 63 -1.72 7.61 -3.16
N GLU A 64 -2.66 6.95 -3.84
CA GLU A 64 -3.83 6.44 -3.17
C GLU A 64 -3.46 5.37 -2.15
N LEU A 65 -2.54 4.49 -2.52
CA LEU A 65 -2.09 3.47 -1.60
C LEU A 65 -1.39 4.08 -0.39
N GLN A 66 -0.61 5.14 -0.60
CA GLN A 66 0.01 5.82 0.51
C GLN A 66 -1.00 6.42 1.46
N ARG A 67 -2.04 7.03 0.92
CA ARG A 67 -3.09 7.59 1.75
C ARG A 67 -3.83 6.51 2.52
N GLU A 68 -4.14 5.42 1.85
CA GLU A 68 -4.82 4.31 2.52
C GLU A 68 -3.95 3.70 3.60
N MET A 69 -2.65 3.58 3.32
CA MET A 69 -1.73 3.03 4.31
C MET A 69 -1.66 3.94 5.54
N THR A 70 -1.55 5.24 5.31
CA THR A 70 -1.51 6.19 6.41
C THR A 70 -2.78 6.10 7.25
N ALA A 71 -3.92 6.06 6.60
CA ALA A 71 -5.19 5.97 7.32
C ALA A 71 -5.28 4.65 8.09
N SER A 72 -4.81 3.57 7.50
CA SER A 72 -4.84 2.27 8.15
C SER A 72 -3.97 2.26 9.41
N ILE A 73 -2.78 2.83 9.30
CA ILE A 73 -1.86 2.89 10.44
C ILE A 73 -2.43 3.77 11.54
N LEU A 74 -3.01 4.92 11.16
CA LEU A 74 -3.58 5.81 12.15
C LEU A 74 -4.75 5.16 12.89
N ARG A 75 -5.55 4.38 12.18
CA ARG A 75 -6.65 3.67 12.84
C ARG A 75 -6.12 2.65 13.84
N ARG A 76 -5.01 1.97 13.50
CA ARG A 76 -4.42 1.01 14.43
C ARG A 76 -3.86 1.69 15.66
N ILE A 77 -3.22 2.84 15.47
CA ILE A 77 -2.69 3.61 16.58
C ILE A 77 -3.83 4.11 17.46
N ASP A 78 -4.87 4.62 16.85
CA ASP A 78 -6.02 5.14 17.58
C ASP A 78 -6.68 4.04 18.41
N ALA A 79 -6.87 2.87 17.82
CA ALA A 79 -7.48 1.75 18.52
C ALA A 79 -6.60 1.32 19.69
N ALA A 80 -5.29 1.26 19.48
CA ALA A 80 -4.38 0.84 20.54
C ALA A 80 -4.36 1.84 21.70
N THR A 81 -4.39 3.13 21.38
CA THR A 81 -4.37 4.13 22.44
C THR A 81 -5.68 4.17 23.19
N ARG A 82 -6.80 3.88 22.55
CA ARG A 82 -8.05 3.81 23.25
C ARG A 82 -8.06 2.68 24.27
N VAL A 83 -7.57 1.53 23.84
CA VAL A 83 -7.49 0.39 24.74
C VAL A 83 -6.56 0.71 25.91
N ALA A 84 -5.43 1.33 25.62
CA ALA A 84 -4.46 1.65 26.66
C ALA A 84 -5.01 2.64 27.70
N ARG A 85 -5.98 3.46 27.28
CA ARG A 85 -6.51 4.42 28.21
C ARG A 85 -7.59 3.87 29.12
N GLN A 86 -8.07 2.72 28.84
CA GLN A 86 -9.09 2.10 29.70
C GLN A 86 -8.46 1.38 30.90
#